data_fbe397c0d36c068d9cbfe27852cf799f
#
_entry.id   fbe397c0d36c068d9cbfe27852cf799f
#
_cell.length_a   1.000
_cell.length_b   1.000
_cell.length_c   1.000
_cell.angle_alpha   90.00
_cell.angle_beta   90.00
_cell.angle_gamma   90.00
#
_symmetry.space_group_name_H-M   'P 1'
#
loop_
_entity.id
_entity.type
_entity.pdbx_description
1 polymer ?
#
loop_
_entity_poly.entity_id
_entity_poly.type
_entity_poly.pdbx_seq_one_letter_code
_entity_poly.pdbx_strand_id
1 'polypeptide(L)'
;MKYIKFQDKKGTFTIQSPENYSGLYFPLAGDGGLKSSITPNLGGDSKTDQNHFLLEPVSIENLHNNRSTRNFWCRIEGKGCWSATGISAEQELQKFTEAQDKSILEAGFMWQKVTRTSAKYGLQSEITSFVDVDGAAEIELVRIKNISEEVTKITPIAAIPPVSYTHLRAHETS
;
A
#
# COMPACT_ATOMS: atom_id res chain seq x y z
N MET A 1 -21.67 -10.08 7.47
CA MET A 1 -20.25 -9.69 7.49
C MET A 1 -19.36 -10.91 7.75
N LYS A 2 -19.14 -11.73 6.74
CA LYS A 2 -18.35 -12.98 6.86
C LYS A 2 -16.84 -12.80 6.63
N TYR A 3 -16.38 -11.56 6.32
CA TYR A 3 -15.04 -11.32 5.77
C TYR A 3 -14.07 -10.61 6.71
N ILE A 4 -14.58 -10.03 7.81
CA ILE A 4 -13.77 -9.40 8.85
C ILE A 4 -13.75 -10.33 10.06
N LYS A 5 -12.55 -10.69 10.51
CA LYS A 5 -12.35 -11.55 11.67
C LYS A 5 -11.38 -10.92 12.66
N PHE A 6 -11.87 -10.62 13.85
CA PHE A 6 -10.99 -10.21 14.96
C PHE A 6 -10.13 -11.38 15.42
N GLN A 7 -8.85 -11.15 15.64
CA GLN A 7 -7.86 -12.14 16.03
C GLN A 7 -7.63 -12.16 17.56
N ASP A 8 -7.78 -11.01 18.17
CA ASP A 8 -7.54 -10.83 19.60
C ASP A 8 -8.47 -9.77 20.21
N LYS A 9 -8.30 -9.54 21.52
CA LYS A 9 -9.03 -8.50 22.27
C LYS A 9 -8.39 -7.09 22.17
N LYS A 10 -7.25 -6.97 21.46
CA LYS A 10 -6.53 -5.71 21.28
C LYS A 10 -6.94 -4.99 20.00
N GLY A 11 -7.87 -5.56 19.23
CA GLY A 11 -8.40 -4.95 18.02
C GLY A 11 -7.67 -5.38 16.74
N THR A 12 -6.80 -6.39 16.79
CA THR A 12 -6.21 -6.96 15.58
C THR A 12 -7.28 -7.72 14.81
N PHE A 13 -7.38 -7.47 13.50
CA PHE A 13 -8.36 -8.13 12.64
C PHE A 13 -7.79 -8.46 11.27
N THR A 14 -8.46 -9.33 10.55
CA THR A 14 -8.14 -9.72 9.17
C THR A 14 -9.31 -9.48 8.24
N ILE A 15 -9.00 -9.12 6.99
CA ILE A 15 -9.96 -8.99 5.89
C ILE A 15 -9.42 -9.78 4.69
N GLN A 16 -10.28 -10.60 4.09
CA GLN A 16 -9.98 -11.29 2.83
C GLN A 16 -10.29 -10.38 1.65
N SER A 17 -9.43 -10.37 0.65
CA SER A 17 -9.56 -9.55 -0.56
C SER A 17 -9.92 -8.09 -0.27
N PRO A 18 -9.11 -7.37 0.53
CA PRO A 18 -9.42 -6.02 0.99
C PRO A 18 -9.57 -5.02 -0.15
N GLU A 19 -8.97 -5.25 -1.31
CA GLU A 19 -9.11 -4.44 -2.51
C GLU A 19 -10.52 -4.43 -3.10
N ASN A 20 -11.37 -5.38 -2.71
CA ASN A 20 -12.76 -5.45 -3.13
C ASN A 20 -13.68 -4.54 -2.31
N TYR A 21 -13.15 -3.88 -1.27
CA TYR A 21 -13.89 -2.95 -0.43
C TYR A 21 -13.44 -1.53 -0.69
N SER A 22 -14.32 -0.70 -1.20
CA SER A 22 -14.07 0.73 -1.35
C SER A 22 -14.03 1.42 0.01
N GLY A 23 -13.21 2.47 0.12
CA GLY A 23 -13.16 3.32 1.30
C GLY A 23 -12.40 2.74 2.50
N LEU A 24 -11.73 1.58 2.37
CA LEU A 24 -10.83 1.11 3.41
C LEU A 24 -9.54 1.94 3.41
N TYR A 25 -9.27 2.59 4.53
CA TYR A 25 -7.97 3.18 4.81
C TYR A 25 -7.70 3.17 6.31
N PHE A 26 -6.43 3.21 6.67
CA PHE A 26 -5.96 3.11 8.05
C PHE A 26 -5.08 4.30 8.38
N PRO A 27 -5.30 4.96 9.53
CA PRO A 27 -4.40 5.98 10.01
C PRO A 27 -3.12 5.35 10.55
N LEU A 28 -1.99 5.95 10.20
CA LEU A 28 -0.68 5.65 10.78
C LEU A 28 -0.13 6.96 11.34
N ALA A 29 0.39 6.94 12.56
CA ALA A 29 0.98 8.12 13.18
C ALA A 29 2.02 7.73 14.22
N GLY A 30 2.98 8.61 14.44
CA GLY A 30 3.97 8.54 15.52
C GLY A 30 4.12 9.90 16.21
N ASP A 31 4.79 9.92 17.34
CA ASP A 31 5.04 11.14 18.13
C ASP A 31 6.01 12.09 17.43
N GLY A 32 6.82 11.60 16.47
CA GLY A 32 7.68 12.40 15.60
C GLY A 32 6.95 13.33 14.62
N GLY A 33 5.60 13.33 14.64
CA GLY A 33 4.76 14.27 13.91
C GLY A 33 4.28 13.79 12.54
N LEU A 34 4.85 12.71 11.99
CA LEU A 34 4.39 12.16 10.72
C LEU A 34 3.04 11.46 10.89
N LYS A 35 2.14 11.73 9.96
CA LYS A 35 0.81 11.11 9.87
C LYS A 35 0.55 10.65 8.45
N SER A 36 0.01 9.46 8.29
CA SER A 36 -0.37 8.90 7.00
C SER A 36 -1.77 8.32 7.05
N SER A 37 -2.46 8.37 5.92
CA SER A 37 -3.63 7.56 5.65
C SER A 37 -3.26 6.57 4.57
N ILE A 38 -3.49 5.29 4.81
CA ILE A 38 -3.02 4.25 3.89
C ILE A 38 -4.13 3.25 3.57
N THR A 39 -4.31 2.97 2.28
CA THR A 39 -5.22 1.91 1.80
C THR A 39 -4.50 0.56 1.79
N PRO A 40 -5.22 -0.58 1.66
CA PRO A 40 -4.59 -1.88 1.49
C PRO A 40 -3.67 -1.99 0.26
N ASN A 41 -3.85 -1.13 -0.73
CA ASN A 41 -3.01 -1.05 -1.92
C ASN A 41 -1.92 0.03 -1.82
N LEU A 42 -1.65 0.53 -0.61
CA LEU A 42 -0.68 1.57 -0.29
C LEU A 42 -0.97 2.95 -0.91
N GLY A 43 -2.20 3.21 -1.31
CA GLY A 43 -2.68 4.55 -1.65
C GLY A 43 -2.89 5.39 -0.40
N GLY A 44 -3.08 6.68 -0.57
CA GLY A 44 -3.33 7.61 0.52
C GLY A 44 -2.24 8.66 0.69
N ASP A 45 -2.44 9.56 1.64
CA ASP A 45 -1.50 10.67 1.87
C ASP A 45 -0.45 10.39 2.95
N SER A 46 0.52 11.28 3.04
CA SER A 46 1.48 11.33 4.14
C SER A 46 1.85 12.80 4.36
N LYS A 47 1.87 13.23 5.63
CA LYS A 47 2.11 14.62 6.00
C LYS A 47 2.81 14.76 7.33
N THR A 48 3.57 15.84 7.50
CA THR A 48 4.23 16.21 8.76
C THR A 48 3.40 17.17 9.60
N ASP A 49 2.57 17.99 8.95
CA ASP A 49 1.62 18.88 9.62
C ASP A 49 0.40 19.16 8.72
N GLN A 50 -0.44 20.10 9.10
CA GLN A 50 -1.67 20.39 8.40
C GLN A 50 -1.46 20.87 6.95
N ASN A 51 -0.34 21.52 6.67
CA ASN A 51 -0.07 22.17 5.38
C ASN A 51 1.09 21.54 4.60
N HIS A 52 1.86 20.64 5.22
CA HIS A 52 3.03 20.04 4.59
C HIS A 52 2.79 18.54 4.30
N PHE A 53 2.44 18.28 3.05
CA PHE A 53 2.23 16.94 2.54
C PHE A 53 3.49 16.40 1.86
N LEU A 54 3.81 15.15 2.13
CA LEU A 54 4.86 14.39 1.45
C LEU A 54 4.31 13.62 0.25
N LEU A 55 3.04 13.23 0.33
CA LEU A 55 2.26 12.62 -0.75
C LEU A 55 0.99 13.44 -0.96
N GLU A 56 0.40 13.34 -2.15
CA GLU A 56 -0.80 14.08 -2.52
C GLU A 56 -1.92 13.91 -1.48
N PRO A 57 -2.55 15.01 -1.02
CA PRO A 57 -3.64 14.94 -0.06
C PRO A 57 -4.77 14.02 -0.52
N VAL A 58 -5.29 13.23 0.41
CA VAL A 58 -6.44 12.35 0.14
C VAL A 58 -7.69 13.19 -0.11
N SER A 59 -8.37 12.87 -1.20
CA SER A 59 -9.72 13.33 -1.50
C SER A 59 -10.59 12.14 -1.91
N ILE A 60 -11.89 12.34 -2.02
CA ILE A 60 -12.80 11.29 -2.53
C ILE A 60 -12.37 10.85 -3.93
N GLU A 61 -11.90 11.78 -4.75
CA GLU A 61 -11.49 11.54 -6.12
C GLU A 61 -10.17 10.76 -6.21
N ASN A 62 -9.23 10.99 -5.31
CA ASN A 62 -7.89 10.40 -5.38
C ASN A 62 -7.64 9.23 -4.41
N LEU A 63 -8.56 8.96 -3.48
CA LEU A 63 -8.41 7.83 -2.55
C LEU A 63 -8.32 6.48 -3.30
N HIS A 64 -9.00 6.37 -4.41
CA HIS A 64 -9.09 5.17 -5.22
C HIS A 64 -8.36 5.26 -6.56
N ASN A 65 -7.80 6.42 -6.89
CA ASN A 65 -6.89 6.52 -8.02
C ASN A 65 -5.45 6.24 -7.55
N ASN A 66 -4.57 5.94 -8.48
CA ASN A 66 -3.23 5.46 -8.18
C ASN A 66 -2.19 6.59 -8.12
N ARG A 67 -2.60 7.86 -8.01
CA ARG A 67 -1.68 9.00 -8.09
C ARG A 67 -0.72 9.07 -6.91
N SER A 68 -1.23 8.83 -5.70
CA SER A 68 -0.45 8.88 -4.45
C SER A 68 -0.06 7.50 -3.94
N THR A 69 -0.05 6.49 -4.81
CA THR A 69 0.22 5.12 -4.39
C THR A 69 1.71 4.89 -4.26
N ARG A 70 2.14 4.48 -3.07
CA ARG A 70 3.44 3.85 -2.88
C ARG A 70 3.37 2.50 -3.55
N ASN A 71 4.27 2.18 -4.46
CA ASN A 71 4.24 0.93 -5.18
C ASN A 71 5.57 0.20 -5.05
N PHE A 72 5.50 -1.11 -5.08
CA PHE A 72 6.65 -2.00 -5.11
C PHE A 72 6.48 -3.01 -6.22
N TRP A 73 7.35 -2.93 -7.20
CA TRP A 73 7.35 -3.78 -8.38
C TRP A 73 8.41 -4.86 -8.29
N CYS A 74 8.08 -6.04 -8.77
CA CYS A 74 9.02 -7.09 -9.07
C CYS A 74 9.08 -7.28 -10.58
N ARG A 75 10.19 -6.89 -11.22
CA ARG A 75 10.49 -7.30 -12.58
C ARG A 75 11.02 -8.71 -12.53
N ILE A 76 10.31 -9.64 -13.19
CA ILE A 76 10.60 -11.06 -13.19
C ILE A 76 11.22 -11.41 -14.54
N GLU A 77 12.44 -11.98 -14.52
CA GLU A 77 13.16 -12.33 -15.75
C GLU A 77 12.33 -13.28 -16.62
N GLY A 78 12.11 -12.91 -17.88
CA GLY A 78 11.34 -13.68 -18.85
C GLY A 78 9.81 -13.73 -18.65
N LYS A 79 9.27 -13.17 -17.54
CA LYS A 79 7.84 -13.25 -17.21
C LYS A 79 7.14 -11.90 -17.15
N GLY A 80 7.85 -10.76 -17.03
CA GLY A 80 7.27 -9.42 -17.00
C GLY A 80 7.38 -8.74 -15.63
N CYS A 81 6.44 -7.84 -15.31
CA CYS A 81 6.43 -7.08 -14.07
C CYS A 81 5.17 -7.37 -13.27
N TRP A 82 5.31 -7.52 -11.97
CA TRP A 82 4.24 -7.70 -11.01
C TRP A 82 4.26 -6.61 -9.95
N SER A 83 3.12 -5.99 -9.69
CA SER A 83 2.98 -5.05 -8.57
C SER A 83 2.65 -5.81 -7.30
N ALA A 84 3.55 -5.76 -6.32
CA ALA A 84 3.34 -6.38 -5.01
C ALA A 84 2.22 -5.69 -4.21
N THR A 85 1.88 -4.46 -4.55
CA THR A 85 0.76 -3.70 -3.94
C THR A 85 -0.57 -3.95 -4.63
N GLY A 86 -0.58 -4.66 -5.76
CA GLY A 86 -1.81 -4.97 -6.49
C GLY A 86 -2.27 -3.87 -7.44
N ILE A 87 -1.37 -2.93 -7.80
CA ILE A 87 -1.68 -1.80 -8.65
C ILE A 87 -0.88 -1.89 -9.95
N SER A 88 -1.47 -2.50 -10.93
CA SER A 88 -1.03 -2.52 -12.31
C SER A 88 -2.25 -2.55 -13.23
N ALA A 89 -2.08 -2.16 -14.48
CA ALA A 89 -3.17 -2.25 -15.46
C ALA A 89 -3.70 -3.68 -15.60
N GLU A 90 -2.83 -4.68 -15.54
CA GLU A 90 -3.22 -6.08 -15.57
C GLU A 90 -4.06 -6.47 -14.35
N GLN A 91 -3.61 -6.11 -13.14
CA GLN A 91 -4.32 -6.46 -11.91
C GLN A 91 -5.67 -5.73 -11.79
N GLU A 92 -5.78 -4.52 -12.30
CA GLU A 92 -7.06 -3.80 -12.38
C GLU A 92 -8.05 -4.50 -13.34
N LEU A 93 -7.57 -5.00 -14.49
CA LEU A 93 -8.41 -5.78 -15.41
C LEU A 93 -8.85 -7.13 -14.84
N GLN A 94 -8.07 -7.69 -13.93
CA GLN A 94 -8.37 -8.97 -13.29
C GLN A 94 -9.25 -8.84 -12.04
N LYS A 95 -9.50 -7.62 -11.59
CA LYS A 95 -10.30 -7.36 -10.40
C LYS A 95 -11.70 -7.97 -10.50
N PHE A 96 -12.13 -8.64 -9.44
CA PHE A 96 -13.38 -9.42 -9.35
C PHE A 96 -13.47 -10.65 -10.27
N THR A 97 -12.37 -11.06 -10.88
CA THR A 97 -12.29 -12.31 -11.66
C THR A 97 -11.55 -13.40 -10.89
N GLU A 98 -11.59 -14.63 -11.40
CA GLU A 98 -10.84 -15.77 -10.83
C GLU A 98 -9.32 -15.61 -10.99
N ALA A 99 -8.87 -14.76 -11.93
CA ALA A 99 -7.46 -14.45 -12.16
C ALA A 99 -6.89 -13.42 -11.17
N GLN A 100 -7.74 -12.80 -10.36
CA GLN A 100 -7.31 -11.81 -9.37
C GLN A 100 -6.36 -12.46 -8.35
N ASP A 101 -5.24 -11.77 -8.06
CA ASP A 101 -4.33 -12.17 -7.00
C ASP A 101 -5.08 -12.28 -5.66
N LYS A 102 -4.78 -13.31 -4.90
CA LYS A 102 -5.38 -13.48 -3.56
C LYS A 102 -4.66 -12.59 -2.57
N SER A 103 -5.40 -11.84 -1.77
CA SER A 103 -4.84 -10.97 -0.76
C SER A 103 -5.55 -11.08 0.59
N ILE A 104 -4.79 -10.83 1.65
CA ILE A 104 -5.27 -10.81 3.03
C ILE A 104 -4.67 -9.57 3.67
N LEU A 105 -5.54 -8.74 4.24
CA LEU A 105 -5.15 -7.67 5.13
C LEU A 105 -5.19 -8.16 6.58
N GLU A 106 -4.15 -7.90 7.32
CA GLU A 106 -4.11 -7.95 8.78
C GLU A 106 -3.79 -6.54 9.28
N ALA A 107 -4.60 -6.00 10.17
CA ALA A 107 -4.40 -4.67 10.69
C ALA A 107 -4.67 -4.59 12.19
N GLY A 108 -4.01 -3.66 12.84
CA GLY A 108 -4.13 -3.35 14.25
C GLY A 108 -3.97 -1.86 14.49
N PHE A 109 -3.64 -1.49 15.72
CA PHE A 109 -3.44 -0.09 16.08
C PHE A 109 -2.18 0.45 15.41
N MET A 110 -2.34 1.45 14.53
CA MET A 110 -1.26 2.16 13.81
C MET A 110 -0.37 1.27 12.92
N TRP A 111 -0.88 0.16 12.43
CA TRP A 111 -0.18 -0.65 11.44
C TRP A 111 -1.15 -1.45 10.57
N GLN A 112 -0.71 -1.77 9.38
CA GLN A 112 -1.35 -2.77 8.53
C GLN A 112 -0.30 -3.68 7.89
N LYS A 113 -0.70 -4.89 7.55
CA LYS A 113 0.08 -5.85 6.76
C LYS A 113 -0.80 -6.44 5.68
N VAL A 114 -0.39 -6.33 4.44
CA VAL A 114 -1.07 -6.96 3.31
C VAL A 114 -0.20 -8.08 2.77
N THR A 115 -0.75 -9.28 2.77
CA THR A 115 -0.16 -10.45 2.10
C THR A 115 -0.87 -10.64 0.77
N ARG A 116 -0.14 -10.61 -0.33
CA ARG A 116 -0.65 -10.82 -1.69
C ARG A 116 0.04 -11.98 -2.35
N THR A 117 -0.73 -12.86 -2.98
CA THR A 117 -0.23 -14.07 -3.64
C THR A 117 -0.61 -14.06 -5.10
N SER A 118 0.38 -14.09 -5.97
CA SER A 118 0.21 -14.22 -7.41
C SER A 118 0.49 -15.65 -7.85
N ALA A 119 -0.55 -16.35 -8.27
CA ALA A 119 -0.41 -17.69 -8.85
C ALA A 119 0.32 -17.64 -10.19
N LYS A 120 0.08 -16.57 -10.99
CA LYS A 120 0.71 -16.36 -12.29
C LYS A 120 2.24 -16.31 -12.22
N TYR A 121 2.75 -15.60 -11.22
CA TYR A 121 4.20 -15.38 -11.09
C TYR A 121 4.86 -16.31 -10.07
N GLY A 122 4.09 -17.09 -9.31
CA GLY A 122 4.63 -17.94 -8.25
C GLY A 122 5.28 -17.15 -7.11
N LEU A 123 4.78 -15.93 -6.87
CA LEU A 123 5.33 -15.03 -5.86
C LEU A 123 4.28 -14.66 -4.80
N GLN A 124 4.74 -14.43 -3.60
CA GLN A 124 3.97 -13.85 -2.52
C GLN A 124 4.70 -12.63 -1.96
N SER A 125 3.97 -11.54 -1.75
CA SER A 125 4.46 -10.37 -1.02
C SER A 125 3.80 -10.29 0.34
N GLU A 126 4.56 -9.83 1.35
CA GLU A 126 4.06 -9.29 2.61
C GLU A 126 4.57 -7.86 2.71
N ILE A 127 3.67 -6.90 2.83
CA ILE A 127 4.04 -5.49 3.02
C ILE A 127 3.41 -5.03 4.32
N THR A 128 4.27 -4.65 5.28
CA THR A 128 3.85 -4.10 6.57
C THR A 128 4.13 -2.61 6.58
N SER A 129 3.10 -1.81 6.83
CA SER A 129 3.14 -0.36 6.85
C SER A 129 2.93 0.15 8.27
N PHE A 130 3.78 1.05 8.71
CA PHE A 130 3.69 1.73 10.01
C PHE A 130 4.51 3.03 9.99
N VAL A 131 4.31 3.87 10.99
CA VAL A 131 5.11 5.08 11.21
C VAL A 131 6.01 4.85 12.40
N ASP A 132 7.27 5.28 12.30
CA ASP A 132 8.19 5.27 13.43
C ASP A 132 7.65 6.12 14.58
N VAL A 133 7.71 5.58 15.80
CA VAL A 133 7.12 6.23 16.99
C VAL A 133 7.83 7.54 17.30
N ASP A 134 9.14 7.55 17.29
CA ASP A 134 9.98 8.69 17.70
C ASP A 134 10.45 9.53 16.51
N GLY A 135 10.46 8.95 15.32
CA GLY A 135 10.93 9.55 14.08
C GLY A 135 9.80 10.04 13.17
N ALA A 136 10.12 10.93 12.26
CA ALA A 136 9.22 11.38 11.20
C ALA A 136 9.41 10.52 9.93
N ALA A 137 9.25 9.19 10.06
CA ALA A 137 9.43 8.25 8.97
C ALA A 137 8.25 7.30 8.85
N GLU A 138 7.71 7.18 7.64
CA GLU A 138 6.81 6.10 7.26
C GLU A 138 7.65 4.93 6.75
N ILE A 139 7.35 3.74 7.23
CA ILE A 139 8.14 2.53 6.97
C ILE A 139 7.27 1.51 6.26
N GLU A 140 7.72 1.06 5.09
CA GLU A 140 7.16 -0.04 4.34
C GLU A 140 8.12 -1.22 4.35
N LEU A 141 7.87 -2.20 5.22
CA LEU A 141 8.66 -3.42 5.28
C LEU A 141 8.14 -4.41 4.24
N VAL A 142 8.90 -4.61 3.17
CA VAL A 142 8.54 -5.50 2.06
C VAL A 142 9.29 -6.80 2.15
N ARG A 143 8.56 -7.91 2.13
CA ARG A 143 9.09 -9.27 2.02
C ARG A 143 8.52 -9.93 0.78
N ILE A 144 9.39 -10.42 -0.10
CA ILE A 144 8.99 -11.19 -1.29
C ILE A 144 9.42 -12.64 -1.09
N LYS A 145 8.49 -13.55 -1.29
CA LYS A 145 8.73 -14.99 -1.19
C LYS A 145 8.44 -15.66 -2.54
N ASN A 146 9.38 -16.45 -3.03
CA ASN A 146 9.11 -17.38 -4.11
C ASN A 146 8.34 -18.58 -3.55
N ILE A 147 7.14 -18.81 -4.07
CA ILE A 147 6.25 -19.91 -3.69
C ILE A 147 6.15 -20.99 -4.79
N SER A 148 6.89 -20.81 -5.88
CA SER A 148 7.04 -21.82 -6.93
C SER A 148 8.19 -22.76 -6.62
N GLU A 149 8.26 -23.90 -7.32
CA GLU A 149 9.36 -24.84 -7.23
C GLU A 149 10.58 -24.40 -8.06
N GLU A 150 10.41 -23.42 -8.95
CA GLU A 150 11.46 -22.94 -9.85
C GLU A 150 12.23 -21.76 -9.23
N VAL A 151 13.51 -21.67 -9.57
CA VAL A 151 14.31 -20.48 -9.24
C VAL A 151 13.80 -19.28 -10.04
N THR A 152 13.45 -18.21 -9.34
CA THR A 152 12.93 -17.00 -9.96
C THR A 152 13.89 -15.83 -9.70
N LYS A 153 14.40 -15.23 -10.77
CA LYS A 153 15.19 -13.99 -10.67
C LYS A 153 14.26 -12.79 -10.72
N ILE A 154 14.37 -11.92 -9.73
CA ILE A 154 13.60 -10.69 -9.65
C ILE A 154 14.51 -9.47 -9.52
N THR A 155 14.07 -8.35 -10.08
CA THR A 155 14.62 -7.01 -9.80
C THR A 155 13.55 -6.23 -9.05
N PRO A 156 13.75 -5.92 -7.77
CA PRO A 156 12.80 -5.12 -7.00
C PRO A 156 12.93 -3.64 -7.37
N ILE A 157 11.78 -2.93 -7.42
CA ILE A 157 11.71 -1.50 -7.74
C ILE A 157 10.68 -0.87 -6.80
N ALA A 158 11.15 0.00 -5.89
CA ALA A 158 10.25 0.83 -5.09
C ALA A 158 9.93 2.12 -5.87
N ALA A 159 8.64 2.48 -5.91
CA ALA A 159 8.16 3.70 -6.54
C ALA A 159 7.33 4.47 -5.52
N ILE A 160 7.82 5.62 -5.09
CA ILE A 160 7.16 6.54 -4.17
C ILE A 160 6.99 7.87 -4.90
N PRO A 161 5.76 8.38 -5.08
CA PRO A 161 5.50 9.64 -5.77
C PRO A 161 5.47 10.82 -4.78
N PRO A 162 6.63 11.36 -4.36
CA PRO A 162 6.62 12.50 -3.46
C PRO A 162 6.05 13.73 -4.17
N VAL A 163 5.26 14.52 -3.43
CA VAL A 163 4.83 15.83 -3.93
C VAL A 163 5.92 16.85 -3.62
N SER A 164 6.50 17.39 -4.67
CA SER A 164 7.32 18.61 -4.54
C SER A 164 6.40 19.82 -4.55
N TYR A 165 6.36 20.55 -3.44
CA TYR A 165 5.46 21.68 -3.27
C TYR A 165 5.71 22.81 -4.26
N THR A 166 4.86 22.92 -5.25
CA THR A 166 4.70 24.13 -6.06
C THR A 166 3.68 25.12 -5.45
N HIS A 167 2.92 24.73 -4.44
CA HIS A 167 1.86 25.55 -3.85
C HIS A 167 2.34 26.73 -2.99
N LEU A 168 3.59 26.72 -2.53
CA LEU A 168 4.14 27.87 -1.80
C LEU A 168 4.41 29.11 -2.69
N ARG A 169 4.39 28.98 -4.01
CA ARG A 169 4.60 30.12 -4.92
C ARG A 169 3.33 30.83 -5.38
N ALA A 170 2.17 30.26 -5.14
CA ALA A 170 0.90 30.86 -5.58
C ALA A 170 0.45 32.05 -4.68
N HIS A 171 1.05 32.23 -3.52
CA HIS A 171 0.72 33.31 -2.59
C HIS A 171 1.72 34.46 -2.52
N GLU A 172 2.81 34.39 -3.29
CA GLU A 172 3.83 35.47 -3.32
C GLU A 172 3.67 36.48 -4.46
N THR A 173 2.57 36.42 -5.21
CA THR A 173 2.27 37.42 -6.26
C THR A 173 0.96 38.13 -5.96
N SER A 174 0.92 38.92 -4.92
CA SER A 174 -0.07 39.99 -4.73
C SER A 174 0.57 41.18 -4.01
#